data_21def1ea0e1a6072c0f98ae815df8d2b
#
_entry.id   21def1ea0e1a6072c0f98ae815df8d2b
#
_cell.length_a   1.000
_cell.length_b   1.000
_cell.length_c   1.000
_cell.angle_alpha   90.00
_cell.angle_beta   90.00
_cell.angle_gamma   90.00
#
_symmetry.space_group_name_H-M   'P 1'
#
loop_
_entity.id
_entity.type
_entity.pdbx_description
1 polymer ?
#
loop_
_entity_poly.entity_id
_entity_poly.type
_entity_poly.pdbx_seq_one_letter_code
_entity_poly.pdbx_strand_id
1 'polypeptide(L)'
;MAQIQVQNLTFSYEGSSDLVFENVSFLLDTSWRLGLIGRNGKGKTTFLRLLMGALEDGGSIRPRPRCEYFPYQVEHPHRMTMEVLEECRTDFELWKICRELNLMEMDPELLGRPFDTLSGGEKTRVLLALLFSGEKQDFLLIDEPTNHLDLEARRQVGKYLGQKSGFILVSHDRCFLDGCVDHILAIERQQLTVQKGNYTVWQQEKERRDQAAVLKNEQLKREIGRLKETERQKEGWSQALERTKTGTRIAGLRPDRGHIGHKAAKMMKRAKVLEQRMEQQIQEKQGLLENEARNHERSRLSVQPKQIKQEAWIMTKPRACNCGKSDG
;
A
#
# COMPACT_ATOMS: atom_id res chain seq x y z
N MET A 1 19.44 -12.83 -11.08
CA MET A 1 18.19 -12.19 -10.64
C MET A 1 17.75 -12.92 -9.40
N ALA A 2 17.64 -12.25 -8.28
CA ALA A 2 17.18 -12.84 -7.03
C ALA A 2 15.74 -12.39 -6.76
N GLN A 3 14.90 -13.33 -6.34
CA GLN A 3 13.53 -13.02 -5.93
C GLN A 3 13.46 -12.94 -4.42
N ILE A 4 12.86 -11.90 -3.90
CA ILE A 4 12.59 -11.71 -2.48
C ILE A 4 11.15 -12.10 -2.22
N GLN A 5 10.95 -13.13 -1.42
CA GLN A 5 9.62 -13.58 -1.01
C GLN A 5 9.30 -13.02 0.37
N VAL A 6 8.24 -12.23 0.46
CA VAL A 6 7.65 -11.75 1.70
C VAL A 6 6.46 -12.63 2.03
N GLN A 7 6.42 -13.24 3.23
CA GLN A 7 5.35 -14.13 3.66
C GLN A 7 4.81 -13.74 5.02
N ASN A 8 3.49 -13.58 5.09
CA ASN A 8 2.72 -13.32 6.31
C ASN A 8 3.27 -12.15 7.14
N LEU A 9 3.80 -11.12 6.45
CA LEU A 9 4.37 -9.95 7.11
C LEU A 9 3.30 -9.23 7.92
N THR A 10 3.49 -9.21 9.23
CA THR A 10 2.63 -8.49 10.18
C THR A 10 3.52 -7.62 11.04
N PHE A 11 3.19 -6.34 11.19
CA PHE A 11 4.01 -5.40 11.96
C PHE A 11 3.17 -4.35 12.66
N SER A 12 3.49 -4.10 13.93
CA SER A 12 3.03 -2.97 14.73
C SER A 12 4.21 -2.40 15.51
N TYR A 13 4.18 -1.09 15.79
CA TYR A 13 5.18 -0.49 16.67
C TYR A 13 4.88 -0.86 18.14
N GLU A 14 5.93 -1.02 18.93
CA GLU A 14 5.79 -1.26 20.38
C GLU A 14 4.95 -0.15 21.02
N GLY A 15 3.98 -0.56 21.83
CA GLY A 15 3.04 0.36 22.49
C GLY A 15 1.89 0.87 21.60
N SER A 16 1.79 0.45 20.35
CA SER A 16 0.66 0.76 19.47
C SER A 16 -0.20 -0.48 19.26
N SER A 17 -1.51 -0.35 19.41
CA SER A 17 -2.48 -1.38 19.02
C SER A 17 -2.76 -1.40 17.51
N ASP A 18 -2.29 -0.38 16.79
CA ASP A 18 -2.57 -0.23 15.38
C ASP A 18 -1.53 -1.00 14.56
N LEU A 19 -1.99 -1.96 13.78
CA LEU A 19 -1.17 -2.69 12.82
C LEU A 19 -0.80 -1.77 11.64
N VAL A 20 0.49 -1.74 11.30
CA VAL A 20 0.99 -1.07 10.08
C VAL A 20 0.81 -1.99 8.88
N PHE A 21 1.15 -3.27 9.05
CA PHE A 21 0.94 -4.34 8.07
C PHE A 21 0.23 -5.52 8.71
N GLU A 22 -0.68 -6.16 7.97
CA GLU A 22 -1.48 -7.28 8.45
C GLU A 22 -1.44 -8.44 7.44
N ASN A 23 -0.72 -9.51 7.78
CA ASN A 23 -0.63 -10.76 7.02
C ASN A 23 -0.37 -10.55 5.51
N VAL A 24 0.65 -9.76 5.19
CA VAL A 24 0.97 -9.39 3.82
C VAL A 24 1.94 -10.40 3.20
N SER A 25 1.62 -10.87 1.99
CA SER A 25 2.47 -11.81 1.25
C SER A 25 2.57 -11.40 -0.22
N PHE A 26 3.79 -11.28 -0.73
CA PHE A 26 4.06 -10.93 -2.13
C PHE A 26 5.48 -11.30 -2.52
N LEU A 27 5.77 -11.17 -3.82
CA LEU A 27 7.06 -11.46 -4.41
C LEU A 27 7.64 -10.19 -5.04
N LEU A 28 8.94 -9.93 -4.82
CA LEU A 28 9.71 -8.87 -5.46
C LEU A 28 10.85 -9.49 -6.27
N ASP A 29 11.18 -8.89 -7.40
CA ASP A 29 12.40 -9.20 -8.13
C ASP A 29 13.41 -8.06 -7.92
N THR A 30 14.63 -8.42 -7.56
CA THR A 30 15.70 -7.43 -7.30
C THR A 30 16.16 -6.67 -8.54
N SER A 31 15.70 -7.03 -9.74
CA SER A 31 15.98 -6.30 -10.96
C SER A 31 14.95 -5.21 -11.29
N TRP A 32 13.82 -5.17 -10.59
CA TRP A 32 12.76 -4.21 -10.86
C TRP A 32 13.13 -2.78 -10.42
N ARG A 33 12.57 -1.83 -11.13
CA ARG A 33 12.52 -0.41 -10.74
C ARG A 33 11.19 -0.18 -10.06
N LEU A 34 11.16 -0.35 -8.74
CA LEU A 34 9.94 -0.42 -7.98
C LEU A 34 9.59 0.95 -7.36
N GLY A 35 8.45 1.51 -7.70
CA GLY A 35 7.91 2.71 -7.04
C GLY A 35 7.08 2.33 -5.81
N LEU A 36 7.53 2.69 -4.61
CA LEU A 36 6.78 2.49 -3.38
C LEU A 36 5.86 3.68 -3.11
N ILE A 37 4.58 3.46 -3.22
CA ILE A 37 3.56 4.49 -3.06
C ILE A 37 2.61 4.19 -1.90
N GLY A 38 2.07 5.23 -1.32
CA GLY A 38 1.13 5.15 -0.21
C GLY A 38 0.96 6.50 0.48
N ARG A 39 -0.09 6.65 1.27
CA ARG A 39 -0.32 7.89 2.03
C ARG A 39 0.79 8.10 3.07
N ASN A 40 1.03 9.37 3.45
CA ASN A 40 1.98 9.70 4.51
C ASN A 40 1.58 9.03 5.82
N GLY A 41 2.57 8.53 6.56
CA GLY A 41 2.36 7.79 7.82
C GLY A 41 1.78 6.37 7.66
N LYS A 42 1.68 5.83 6.43
CA LYS A 42 1.13 4.48 6.18
C LYS A 42 2.18 3.37 6.09
N GLY A 43 3.42 3.64 6.50
CA GLY A 43 4.42 2.60 6.64
C GLY A 43 5.43 2.48 5.50
N LYS A 44 5.57 3.47 4.58
CA LYS A 44 6.59 3.42 3.52
C LYS A 44 8.01 3.22 4.09
N THR A 45 8.44 4.13 4.94
CA THR A 45 9.76 4.04 5.60
C THR A 45 9.86 2.83 6.54
N THR A 46 8.74 2.43 7.17
CA THR A 46 8.67 1.20 7.99
C THR A 46 8.96 -0.03 7.15
N PHE A 47 8.36 -0.11 5.97
CA PHE A 47 8.61 -1.23 5.04
C PHE A 47 10.07 -1.28 4.58
N LEU A 48 10.68 -0.13 4.24
CA LEU A 48 12.10 -0.08 3.89
C LEU A 48 12.98 -0.56 5.04
N ARG A 49 12.68 -0.17 6.29
CA ARG A 49 13.41 -0.62 7.49
C ARG A 49 13.25 -2.13 7.75
N LEU A 50 12.06 -2.69 7.49
CA LEU A 50 11.82 -4.14 7.57
C LEU A 50 12.65 -4.91 6.54
N LEU A 51 12.74 -4.41 5.30
CA LEU A 51 13.61 -4.99 4.26
C LEU A 51 15.09 -4.98 4.67
N MET A 52 15.56 -3.88 5.27
CA MET A 52 16.93 -3.77 5.80
C MET A 52 17.17 -4.66 7.03
N GLY A 53 16.12 -5.19 7.66
CA GLY A 53 16.24 -5.92 8.91
C GLY A 53 16.51 -5.04 10.13
N ALA A 54 16.25 -3.74 10.04
CA ALA A 54 16.36 -2.80 11.15
C ALA A 54 15.18 -2.88 12.12
N LEU A 55 14.12 -3.57 11.75
CA LEU A 55 12.94 -3.85 12.57
C LEU A 55 12.64 -5.35 12.52
N GLU A 56 12.15 -5.89 13.64
CA GLU A 56 11.71 -7.28 13.73
C GLU A 56 10.35 -7.43 13.04
N ASP A 57 10.26 -8.41 12.15
CA ASP A 57 9.07 -8.72 11.39
C ASP A 57 8.31 -9.92 11.99
N GLY A 58 7.00 -9.83 12.07
CA GLY A 58 6.11 -10.94 12.46
C GLY A 58 5.85 -11.93 11.33
N GLY A 59 6.75 -12.02 10.33
CA GLY A 59 6.62 -12.91 9.17
C GLY A 59 7.96 -13.42 8.69
N SER A 60 8.14 -13.56 7.37
CA SER A 60 9.45 -13.88 6.80
C SER A 60 9.72 -13.12 5.50
N ILE A 61 10.95 -12.61 5.37
CA ILE A 61 11.50 -12.00 4.16
C ILE A 61 12.69 -12.86 3.73
N ARG A 62 12.57 -13.59 2.62
CA ARG A 62 13.61 -14.53 2.16
C ARG A 62 13.81 -14.52 0.64
N PRO A 63 15.07 -14.53 0.15
CA PRO A 63 16.27 -14.20 0.90
C PRO A 63 16.22 -12.74 1.37
N ARG A 64 16.83 -12.41 2.53
CA ARG A 64 16.95 -11.02 2.95
C ARG A 64 18.03 -10.35 2.09
N PRO A 65 17.68 -9.31 1.30
CA PRO A 65 18.66 -8.66 0.43
C PRO A 65 19.63 -7.83 1.26
N ARG A 66 20.84 -7.69 0.75
CA ARG A 66 21.75 -6.63 1.22
C ARG A 66 21.21 -5.32 0.65
N CYS A 67 20.83 -4.40 1.53
CA CYS A 67 20.21 -3.13 1.15
C CYS A 67 21.15 -1.97 1.41
N GLU A 68 21.18 -1.02 0.50
CA GLU A 68 21.78 0.29 0.66
C GLU A 68 20.69 1.36 0.68
N TYR A 69 20.74 2.26 1.65
CA TYR A 69 19.66 3.24 1.87
C TYR A 69 20.12 4.67 1.57
N PHE A 70 19.32 5.37 0.82
CA PHE A 70 19.43 6.80 0.55
C PHE A 70 18.23 7.54 1.17
N PRO A 71 18.40 8.70 1.80
CA PRO A 71 19.62 9.53 1.87
C PRO A 71 20.64 9.07 2.91
N TYR A 72 21.90 9.24 2.58
CA TYR A 72 22.98 9.04 3.55
C TYR A 72 22.95 10.13 4.62
N GLN A 73 23.34 9.76 5.83
CA GLN A 73 23.58 10.72 6.91
C GLN A 73 24.99 11.25 6.81
N VAL A 74 25.11 12.57 6.59
CA VAL A 74 26.39 13.26 6.51
C VAL A 74 26.68 13.86 7.88
N GLU A 75 27.71 13.36 8.57
CA GLU A 75 28.09 13.85 9.92
C GLU A 75 28.93 15.14 9.84
N HIS A 76 29.82 15.24 8.85
CA HIS A 76 30.77 16.37 8.73
C HIS A 76 30.64 17.10 7.38
N PRO A 77 29.59 17.92 7.17
CA PRO A 77 29.34 18.55 5.88
C PRO A 77 30.40 19.62 5.47
N HIS A 78 31.24 20.08 6.39
CA HIS A 78 32.30 21.07 6.11
C HIS A 78 33.56 20.45 5.47
N ARG A 79 33.65 19.12 5.42
CA ARG A 79 34.78 18.41 4.80
C ARG A 79 34.69 18.47 3.28
N MET A 80 35.77 18.10 2.63
CA MET A 80 35.78 17.92 1.18
C MET A 80 34.78 16.86 0.77
N THR A 81 34.13 17.08 -0.35
CA THR A 81 33.07 16.16 -0.82
C THR A 81 33.57 14.73 -0.91
N MET A 82 34.80 14.51 -1.37
CA MET A 82 35.44 13.18 -1.42
C MET A 82 35.50 12.52 -0.05
N GLU A 83 35.96 13.25 0.97
CA GLU A 83 36.08 12.76 2.35
C GLU A 83 34.69 12.40 2.93
N VAL A 84 33.66 13.21 2.63
CA VAL A 84 32.27 12.93 3.02
C VAL A 84 31.79 11.62 2.39
N LEU A 85 32.11 11.38 1.12
CA LEU A 85 31.74 10.13 0.47
C LEU A 85 32.44 8.91 1.10
N GLU A 86 33.71 9.05 1.48
CA GLU A 86 34.48 8.03 2.20
C GLU A 86 33.93 7.73 3.61
N GLU A 87 33.40 8.75 4.30
CA GLU A 87 32.68 8.57 5.57
C GLU A 87 31.36 7.82 5.41
N CYS A 88 30.61 8.13 4.35
CA CYS A 88 29.32 7.47 4.07
C CYS A 88 29.51 6.01 3.65
N ARG A 89 30.56 5.73 2.89
CA ARG A 89 30.87 4.41 2.36
C ARG A 89 32.34 4.26 2.07
N THR A 90 32.93 3.17 2.54
CA THR A 90 34.40 2.91 2.39
C THR A 90 34.75 2.05 1.18
N ASP A 91 33.80 1.30 0.64
CA ASP A 91 33.98 0.32 -0.45
C ASP A 91 33.50 0.85 -1.80
N PHE A 92 34.11 1.92 -2.31
CA PHE A 92 33.82 2.43 -3.66
C PHE A 92 35.12 2.72 -4.44
N GLU A 93 34.96 2.78 -5.75
CA GLU A 93 36.01 3.15 -6.67
C GLU A 93 35.74 4.52 -7.27
N LEU A 94 36.69 5.46 -7.13
CA LEU A 94 36.52 6.86 -7.58
C LEU A 94 36.06 6.97 -9.06
N TRP A 95 36.62 6.12 -9.94
CA TRP A 95 36.25 6.13 -11.35
C TRP A 95 34.78 5.77 -11.58
N LYS A 96 34.19 4.92 -10.72
CA LYS A 96 32.75 4.60 -10.78
C LYS A 96 31.91 5.83 -10.43
N ILE A 97 32.29 6.55 -9.37
CA ILE A 97 31.60 7.80 -8.98
C ILE A 97 31.69 8.83 -10.11
N CYS A 98 32.88 9.08 -10.66
CA CYS A 98 33.07 9.99 -11.78
C CYS A 98 32.19 9.60 -13.00
N ARG A 99 32.09 8.31 -13.30
CA ARG A 99 31.20 7.82 -14.35
C ARG A 99 29.74 8.11 -14.05
N GLU A 100 29.28 7.87 -12.83
CA GLU A 100 27.88 8.11 -12.43
C GLU A 100 27.56 9.61 -12.43
N LEU A 101 28.50 10.49 -12.02
CA LEU A 101 28.37 11.94 -12.10
C LEU A 101 28.22 12.41 -13.56
N ASN A 102 29.08 11.90 -14.45
CA ASN A 102 28.99 12.21 -15.89
C ASN A 102 27.65 11.81 -16.50
N LEU A 103 27.06 10.67 -16.07
CA LEU A 103 25.71 10.24 -16.51
C LEU A 103 24.61 11.18 -16.03
N MET A 104 24.85 11.94 -14.95
CA MET A 104 23.95 12.97 -14.43
C MET A 104 24.33 14.39 -14.88
N GLU A 105 25.21 14.51 -15.90
CA GLU A 105 25.67 15.78 -16.46
C GLU A 105 26.32 16.69 -15.39
N MET A 106 27.11 16.08 -14.48
CA MET A 106 27.84 16.78 -13.44
C MET A 106 29.36 16.68 -13.66
N ASP A 107 30.04 17.78 -13.33
CA ASP A 107 31.50 17.82 -13.39
C ASP A 107 32.11 17.10 -12.16
N PRO A 108 32.98 16.10 -12.34
CA PRO A 108 33.68 15.45 -11.24
C PRO A 108 34.58 16.39 -10.38
N GLU A 109 34.93 17.57 -10.87
CA GLU A 109 35.69 18.58 -10.09
C GLU A 109 34.96 18.98 -8.78
N LEU A 110 33.65 18.79 -8.72
CA LEU A 110 32.84 19.00 -7.51
C LEU A 110 33.34 18.17 -6.32
N LEU A 111 33.95 17.03 -6.56
CA LEU A 111 34.50 16.17 -5.50
C LEU A 111 35.65 16.83 -4.72
N GLY A 112 36.33 17.79 -5.32
CA GLY A 112 37.37 18.59 -4.69
C GLY A 112 36.90 19.86 -3.96
N ARG A 113 35.58 20.07 -3.84
CA ARG A 113 34.99 21.20 -3.12
C ARG A 113 34.46 20.78 -1.75
N PRO A 114 34.38 21.69 -0.75
CA PRO A 114 33.69 21.41 0.50
C PRO A 114 32.23 21.05 0.25
N PHE A 115 31.71 19.99 0.91
CA PHE A 115 30.39 19.48 0.64
C PHE A 115 29.28 20.47 0.97
N ASP A 116 29.44 21.30 2.01
CA ASP A 116 28.47 22.33 2.38
C ASP A 116 28.31 23.44 1.33
N THR A 117 29.33 23.68 0.49
CA THR A 117 29.29 24.67 -0.60
C THR A 117 28.49 24.19 -1.81
N LEU A 118 28.16 22.91 -1.89
CA LEU A 118 27.34 22.36 -2.95
C LEU A 118 25.87 22.78 -2.77
N SER A 119 25.18 23.04 -3.86
CA SER A 119 23.72 23.21 -3.85
C SER A 119 23.01 21.94 -3.39
N GLY A 120 21.77 22.06 -2.93
CA GLY A 120 20.98 20.89 -2.53
C GLY A 120 20.84 19.84 -3.63
N GLY A 121 20.71 20.29 -4.88
CA GLY A 121 20.65 19.41 -6.04
C GLY A 121 21.97 18.71 -6.36
N GLU A 122 23.10 19.41 -6.22
CA GLU A 122 24.45 18.81 -6.37
C GLU A 122 24.70 17.77 -5.27
N LYS A 123 24.41 18.08 -4.01
CA LYS A 123 24.53 17.16 -2.88
C LYS A 123 23.75 15.85 -3.13
N THR A 124 22.49 15.97 -3.55
CA THR A 124 21.65 14.81 -3.85
C THR A 124 22.24 13.96 -4.97
N ARG A 125 22.70 14.57 -6.06
CA ARG A 125 23.27 13.85 -7.22
C ARG A 125 24.60 13.19 -6.89
N VAL A 126 25.45 13.83 -6.11
CA VAL A 126 26.73 13.27 -5.64
C VAL A 126 26.48 12.03 -4.76
N LEU A 127 25.54 12.12 -3.81
CA LEU A 127 25.19 10.99 -2.96
C LEU A 127 24.47 9.86 -3.72
N LEU A 128 23.70 10.17 -4.76
CA LEU A 128 23.15 9.17 -5.68
C LEU A 128 24.25 8.49 -6.51
N ALA A 129 25.28 9.25 -6.94
CA ALA A 129 26.44 8.66 -7.63
C ALA A 129 27.17 7.66 -6.72
N LEU A 130 27.35 7.98 -5.45
CA LEU A 130 27.90 7.07 -4.45
C LEU A 130 27.04 5.80 -4.32
N LEU A 131 25.71 5.95 -4.19
CA LEU A 131 24.78 4.83 -4.06
C LEU A 131 24.92 3.84 -5.23
N PHE A 132 24.97 4.33 -6.46
CA PHE A 132 25.04 3.50 -7.67
C PHE A 132 26.48 3.08 -8.05
N SER A 133 27.50 3.57 -7.35
CA SER A 133 28.89 3.13 -7.53
C SER A 133 29.19 1.80 -6.84
N GLY A 134 28.29 1.31 -5.98
CA GLY A 134 28.43 0.09 -5.21
C GLY A 134 28.39 -1.21 -5.99
N GLU A 135 28.38 -2.31 -5.27
CA GLU A 135 28.28 -3.63 -5.87
C GLU A 135 26.91 -3.87 -6.49
N LYS A 136 26.86 -4.60 -7.62
CA LYS A 136 25.62 -4.92 -8.33
C LYS A 136 24.64 -5.81 -7.54
N GLN A 137 25.04 -6.34 -6.42
CA GLN A 137 24.24 -7.25 -5.60
C GLN A 137 23.40 -6.52 -4.55
N ASP A 138 23.67 -5.24 -4.31
CA ASP A 138 22.93 -4.45 -3.34
C ASP A 138 21.56 -4.06 -3.93
N PHE A 139 20.51 -4.17 -3.09
CA PHE A 139 19.18 -3.70 -3.44
C PHE A 139 19.01 -2.28 -2.91
N LEU A 140 18.86 -1.31 -3.80
CA LEU A 140 18.94 0.10 -3.45
C LEU A 140 17.58 0.63 -2.99
N LEU A 141 17.57 1.32 -1.85
CA LEU A 141 16.37 1.92 -1.26
C LEU A 141 16.51 3.44 -1.30
N ILE A 142 15.71 4.10 -2.13
CA ILE A 142 15.81 5.55 -2.39
C ILE A 142 14.56 6.22 -1.82
N ASP A 143 14.71 6.97 -0.74
CA ASP A 143 13.60 7.65 -0.07
C ASP A 143 13.65 9.15 -0.33
N GLU A 144 12.65 9.65 -1.08
CA GLU A 144 12.41 11.07 -1.40
C GLU A 144 13.63 11.82 -1.98
N PRO A 145 14.26 11.35 -3.07
CA PRO A 145 15.44 12.01 -3.64
C PRO A 145 15.13 13.38 -4.28
N THR A 146 13.85 13.71 -4.45
CA THR A 146 13.40 14.93 -5.12
C THR A 146 13.27 16.16 -4.23
N ASN A 147 13.45 16.01 -2.90
CA ASN A 147 13.14 17.07 -1.93
C ASN A 147 13.95 18.37 -2.09
N HIS A 148 15.15 18.33 -2.65
CA HIS A 148 16.02 19.51 -2.82
C HIS A 148 16.42 19.74 -4.27
N LEU A 149 15.72 19.11 -5.21
CA LEU A 149 15.98 19.24 -6.63
C LEU A 149 15.10 20.33 -7.24
N ASP A 150 15.69 21.19 -8.05
CA ASP A 150 14.96 22.03 -8.98
C ASP A 150 14.41 21.21 -10.16
N LEU A 151 13.66 21.83 -11.04
CA LEU A 151 12.99 21.15 -12.14
C LEU A 151 13.98 20.46 -13.10
N GLU A 152 15.12 21.13 -13.36
CA GLU A 152 16.15 20.61 -14.27
C GLU A 152 16.87 19.41 -13.67
N ALA A 153 17.33 19.52 -12.40
CA ALA A 153 17.95 18.43 -11.69
C ALA A 153 17.00 17.22 -11.52
N ARG A 154 15.69 17.44 -11.33
CA ARG A 154 14.70 16.34 -11.33
C ARG A 154 14.65 15.59 -12.64
N ARG A 155 14.66 16.31 -13.77
CA ARG A 155 14.66 15.69 -15.09
C ARG A 155 15.92 14.86 -15.33
N GLN A 156 17.09 15.41 -14.95
CA GLN A 156 18.37 14.72 -15.09
C GLN A 156 18.42 13.46 -14.23
N VAL A 157 18.03 13.54 -12.96
CA VAL A 157 17.96 12.39 -12.04
C VAL A 157 16.90 11.39 -12.52
N GLY A 158 15.75 11.84 -13.01
CA GLY A 158 14.72 10.97 -13.58
C GLY A 158 15.22 10.17 -14.79
N LYS A 159 15.89 10.85 -15.75
CA LYS A 159 16.52 10.22 -16.90
C LYS A 159 17.60 9.20 -16.47
N TYR A 160 18.41 9.56 -15.48
CA TYR A 160 19.44 8.72 -14.91
C TYR A 160 18.85 7.45 -14.27
N LEU A 161 17.88 7.57 -13.35
CA LEU A 161 17.23 6.44 -12.70
C LEU A 161 16.48 5.54 -13.69
N GLY A 162 15.91 6.11 -14.74
CA GLY A 162 15.27 5.36 -15.81
C GLY A 162 16.20 4.38 -16.57
N GLN A 163 17.53 4.61 -16.50
CA GLN A 163 18.55 3.73 -17.09
C GLN A 163 19.10 2.68 -16.11
N LYS A 164 18.75 2.80 -14.83
CA LYS A 164 19.20 1.89 -13.75
C LYS A 164 18.17 0.78 -13.52
N SER A 165 18.54 -0.18 -12.70
CA SER A 165 17.65 -1.28 -12.26
C SER A 165 18.01 -1.69 -10.84
N GLY A 166 17.11 -2.43 -10.19
CA GLY A 166 17.37 -3.00 -8.89
C GLY A 166 17.24 -2.00 -7.73
N PHE A 167 16.15 -1.22 -7.72
CA PHE A 167 15.90 -0.27 -6.64
C PHE A 167 14.43 -0.14 -6.27
N ILE A 168 14.18 0.29 -5.04
CA ILE A 168 12.89 0.81 -4.60
C ILE A 168 13.00 2.34 -4.50
N LEU A 169 12.07 3.04 -5.13
CA LEU A 169 11.98 4.50 -5.12
C LEU A 169 10.71 4.93 -4.39
N VAL A 170 10.87 5.73 -3.34
CA VAL A 170 9.78 6.46 -2.69
C VAL A 170 9.83 7.90 -3.18
N SER A 171 8.74 8.39 -3.74
CA SER A 171 8.60 9.80 -4.09
C SER A 171 7.14 10.23 -4.07
N HIS A 172 6.92 11.51 -3.74
CA HIS A 172 5.62 12.17 -3.86
C HIS A 172 5.40 12.79 -5.24
N ASP A 173 6.45 12.89 -6.05
CA ASP A 173 6.38 13.42 -7.40
C ASP A 173 5.95 12.31 -8.38
N ARG A 174 4.71 12.41 -8.85
CA ARG A 174 4.08 11.43 -9.75
C ARG A 174 4.76 11.40 -11.13
N CYS A 175 5.11 12.58 -11.66
CA CYS A 175 5.78 12.66 -12.95
C CYS A 175 7.17 12.05 -12.90
N PHE A 176 7.86 12.25 -11.78
CA PHE A 176 9.17 11.64 -11.53
C PHE A 176 9.08 10.12 -11.47
N LEU A 177 8.10 9.58 -10.72
CA LEU A 177 7.86 8.14 -10.65
C LEU A 177 7.56 7.55 -12.03
N ASP A 178 6.71 8.19 -12.83
CA ASP A 178 6.35 7.71 -14.17
C ASP A 178 7.56 7.51 -15.11
N GLY A 179 8.56 8.37 -14.98
CA GLY A 179 9.79 8.28 -15.78
C GLY A 179 10.81 7.26 -15.27
N CYS A 180 10.72 6.84 -14.01
CA CYS A 180 11.77 6.06 -13.36
C CYS A 180 11.42 4.60 -13.14
N VAL A 181 10.13 4.25 -12.94
CA VAL A 181 9.72 2.93 -12.45
C VAL A 181 8.98 2.09 -13.49
N ASP A 182 9.06 0.79 -13.36
CA ASP A 182 8.35 -0.20 -14.20
C ASP A 182 7.39 -1.10 -13.40
N HIS A 183 7.46 -1.04 -12.07
CA HIS A 183 6.55 -1.70 -11.14
C HIS A 183 6.16 -0.77 -10.03
N ILE A 184 4.93 -0.91 -9.53
CA ILE A 184 4.43 -0.15 -8.37
C ILE A 184 4.16 -1.12 -7.23
N LEU A 185 4.68 -0.80 -6.06
CA LEU A 185 4.32 -1.39 -4.77
C LEU A 185 3.45 -0.38 -4.01
N ALA A 186 2.15 -0.65 -3.96
CA ALA A 186 1.20 0.24 -3.31
C ALA A 186 0.85 -0.24 -1.90
N ILE A 187 0.97 0.66 -0.92
CA ILE A 187 0.49 0.43 0.45
C ILE A 187 -0.94 0.95 0.56
N GLU A 188 -1.90 0.03 0.62
CA GLU A 188 -3.32 0.32 0.78
C GLU A 188 -3.88 -0.46 1.97
N ARG A 189 -4.48 0.23 2.94
CA ARG A 189 -5.22 -0.41 4.06
C ARG A 189 -4.45 -1.55 4.74
N GLN A 190 -3.18 -1.33 5.12
CA GLN A 190 -2.32 -2.35 5.77
C GLN A 190 -1.90 -3.52 4.84
N GLN A 191 -2.30 -3.47 3.58
CA GLN A 191 -1.93 -4.43 2.54
C GLN A 191 -0.91 -3.81 1.59
N LEU A 192 -0.02 -4.65 1.06
CA LEU A 192 0.87 -4.26 -0.02
C LEU A 192 0.49 -5.03 -1.29
N THR A 193 0.37 -4.30 -2.37
CA THR A 193 0.05 -4.87 -3.68
C THR A 193 1.12 -4.48 -4.68
N VAL A 194 1.62 -5.47 -5.42
CA VAL A 194 2.59 -5.26 -6.51
C VAL A 194 1.84 -5.26 -7.83
N GLN A 195 2.11 -4.25 -8.66
CA GLN A 195 1.52 -4.14 -9.99
C GLN A 195 2.59 -3.75 -11.01
N LYS A 196 2.60 -4.42 -12.16
CA LYS A 196 3.46 -4.06 -13.30
C LYS A 196 2.93 -2.80 -13.97
N GLY A 197 3.83 -1.88 -14.28
CA GLY A 197 3.53 -0.59 -14.90
C GLY A 197 4.06 0.58 -14.09
N ASN A 198 3.94 1.77 -14.66
CA ASN A 198 4.30 3.04 -14.00
C ASN A 198 3.14 3.57 -13.13
N TYR A 199 3.33 4.74 -12.53
CA TYR A 199 2.33 5.36 -11.65
C TYR A 199 1.00 5.65 -12.38
N THR A 200 1.06 6.13 -13.62
CA THR A 200 -0.13 6.45 -14.43
C THR A 200 -0.96 5.19 -14.69
N VAL A 201 -0.34 4.08 -15.08
CA VAL A 201 -1.02 2.79 -15.29
C VAL A 201 -1.68 2.29 -14.01
N TRP A 202 -0.96 2.36 -12.89
CA TRP A 202 -1.50 1.97 -11.59
C TRP A 202 -2.70 2.83 -11.19
N GLN A 203 -2.61 4.16 -11.39
CA GLN A 203 -3.69 5.09 -11.06
C GLN A 203 -4.96 4.81 -11.88
N GLN A 204 -4.81 4.61 -13.19
CA GLN A 204 -5.94 4.27 -14.08
C GLN A 204 -6.62 2.96 -13.66
N GLU A 205 -5.83 1.93 -13.34
CA GLU A 205 -6.38 0.65 -12.89
C GLU A 205 -7.07 0.77 -11.54
N LYS A 206 -6.53 1.59 -10.63
CA LYS A 206 -7.16 1.90 -9.36
C LYS A 206 -8.49 2.61 -9.54
N GLU A 207 -8.54 3.66 -10.35
CA GLU A 207 -9.78 4.41 -10.65
C GLU A 207 -10.84 3.48 -11.27
N ARG A 208 -10.44 2.59 -12.17
CA ARG A 208 -11.34 1.58 -12.76
C ARG A 208 -11.90 0.62 -11.72
N ARG A 209 -11.06 0.14 -10.78
CA ARG A 209 -11.50 -0.73 -9.68
C ARG A 209 -12.47 0.00 -8.74
N ASP A 210 -12.16 1.24 -8.40
CA ASP A 210 -13.00 2.06 -7.52
C ASP A 210 -14.37 2.35 -8.18
N GLN A 211 -14.40 2.68 -9.47
CA GLN A 211 -15.65 2.86 -10.23
C GLN A 211 -16.47 1.56 -10.30
N ALA A 212 -15.84 0.42 -10.58
CA ALA A 212 -16.53 -0.87 -10.61
C ALA A 212 -17.12 -1.23 -9.23
N ALA A 213 -16.41 -0.94 -8.14
CA ALA A 213 -16.91 -1.14 -6.78
C ALA A 213 -18.14 -0.25 -6.48
N VAL A 214 -18.12 1.03 -6.89
CA VAL A 214 -19.26 1.94 -6.74
C VAL A 214 -20.48 1.42 -7.50
N LEU A 215 -20.31 1.05 -8.77
CA LEU A 215 -21.40 0.50 -9.59
C LEU A 215 -22.01 -0.77 -8.99
N LYS A 216 -21.15 -1.67 -8.51
CA LYS A 216 -21.60 -2.90 -7.83
C LYS A 216 -22.40 -2.59 -6.56
N ASN A 217 -21.96 -1.62 -5.77
CA ASN A 217 -22.67 -1.18 -4.57
C ASN A 217 -24.04 -0.58 -4.90
N GLU A 218 -24.14 0.21 -5.95
CA GLU A 218 -25.41 0.73 -6.42
C GLU A 218 -26.35 -0.38 -6.90
N GLN A 219 -25.84 -1.36 -7.65
CA GLN A 219 -26.61 -2.52 -8.05
C GLN A 219 -27.16 -3.30 -6.85
N LEU A 220 -26.30 -3.60 -5.85
CA LEU A 220 -26.71 -4.26 -4.62
C LEU A 220 -27.80 -3.47 -3.88
N LYS A 221 -27.67 -2.15 -3.77
CA LYS A 221 -28.68 -1.29 -3.15
C LYS A 221 -30.03 -1.34 -3.89
N ARG A 222 -30.00 -1.31 -5.23
CA ARG A 222 -31.22 -1.44 -6.06
C ARG A 222 -31.88 -2.80 -5.90
N GLU A 223 -31.10 -3.88 -5.85
CA GLU A 223 -31.62 -5.24 -5.63
C GLU A 223 -32.26 -5.40 -4.25
N ILE A 224 -31.60 -4.90 -3.20
CA ILE A 224 -32.17 -4.88 -1.84
C ILE A 224 -33.48 -4.08 -1.82
N GLY A 225 -33.53 -2.93 -2.49
CA GLY A 225 -34.73 -2.14 -2.61
C GLY A 225 -35.89 -2.91 -3.28
N ARG A 226 -35.61 -3.62 -4.38
CA ARG A 226 -36.64 -4.46 -5.07
C ARG A 226 -37.09 -5.64 -4.19
N LEU A 227 -36.22 -6.28 -3.47
CA LEU A 227 -36.57 -7.37 -2.57
C LEU A 227 -37.47 -6.89 -1.43
N LYS A 228 -37.13 -5.76 -0.80
CA LYS A 228 -37.97 -5.13 0.26
C LYS A 228 -39.35 -4.69 -0.25
N GLU A 229 -39.40 -4.15 -1.46
CA GLU A 229 -40.67 -3.78 -2.07
C GLU A 229 -41.56 -5.00 -2.34
N THR A 230 -40.98 -6.09 -2.86
CA THR A 230 -41.69 -7.36 -3.08
C THR A 230 -42.18 -7.98 -1.77
N GLU A 231 -41.39 -7.86 -0.69
CA GLU A 231 -41.75 -8.30 0.66
C GLU A 231 -42.99 -7.52 1.18
N ARG A 232 -42.97 -6.18 1.11
CA ARG A 232 -44.12 -5.32 1.48
C ARG A 232 -45.39 -5.62 0.69
N GLN A 233 -45.26 -5.85 -0.61
CA GLN A 233 -46.42 -6.21 -1.44
C GLN A 233 -47.02 -7.55 -1.02
N LYS A 234 -46.19 -8.54 -0.66
CA LYS A 234 -46.65 -9.86 -0.20
C LYS A 234 -47.31 -9.79 1.19
N GLU A 235 -46.76 -9.01 2.11
CA GLU A 235 -47.37 -8.75 3.41
C GLU A 235 -48.77 -8.09 3.23
N GLY A 236 -48.89 -7.11 2.34
CA GLY A 236 -50.16 -6.48 2.02
C GLY A 236 -51.18 -7.47 1.46
N TRP A 237 -50.76 -8.41 0.60
CA TRP A 237 -51.62 -9.47 0.07
C TRP A 237 -52.01 -10.49 1.13
N SER A 238 -51.12 -10.87 2.04
CA SER A 238 -51.41 -11.77 3.16
C SER A 238 -52.46 -11.17 4.09
N GLN A 239 -52.33 -9.90 4.43
CA GLN A 239 -53.32 -9.16 5.25
C GLN A 239 -54.68 -8.99 4.54
N ALA A 240 -54.69 -8.76 3.21
CA ALA A 240 -55.91 -8.68 2.44
C ALA A 240 -56.63 -10.04 2.37
N LEU A 241 -55.92 -11.14 2.23
CA LEU A 241 -56.46 -12.50 2.28
C LEU A 241 -57.03 -12.87 3.66
N GLU A 242 -56.41 -12.41 4.75
CA GLU A 242 -56.96 -12.60 6.10
C GLU A 242 -58.25 -11.83 6.33
N ARG A 243 -58.35 -10.59 5.80
CA ARG A 243 -59.58 -9.78 5.86
C ARG A 243 -60.71 -10.41 5.07
N THR A 244 -60.46 -11.10 3.95
CA THR A 244 -61.48 -11.81 3.18
C THR A 244 -62.00 -13.09 3.86
N LYS A 245 -61.24 -13.67 4.81
CA LYS A 245 -61.71 -14.80 5.62
C LYS A 245 -62.81 -14.41 6.62
N THR A 246 -62.86 -13.15 7.03
CA THR A 246 -63.81 -12.64 8.02
C THR A 246 -65.01 -11.93 7.42
N GLY A 247 -65.08 -11.70 6.09
CA GLY A 247 -66.07 -10.92 5.41
C GLY A 247 -67.07 -11.72 4.55
N THR A 248 -68.33 -11.61 4.88
CA THR A 248 -69.63 -11.85 4.14
C THR A 248 -70.05 -13.30 4.07
N ARG A 249 -71.07 -13.61 4.90
CA ARG A 249 -71.99 -14.71 4.70
C ARG A 249 -72.89 -14.41 3.47
N ILE A 250 -72.64 -15.08 2.38
CA ILE A 250 -73.61 -15.19 1.28
C ILE A 250 -74.54 -16.36 1.60
N ALA A 251 -75.83 -16.07 1.74
CA ALA A 251 -76.87 -17.06 2.05
C ALA A 251 -76.98 -18.07 0.92
N GLY A 252 -76.82 -19.38 1.21
CA GLY A 252 -77.26 -20.48 0.36
C GLY A 252 -76.25 -21.57 -0.05
N LEU A 253 -74.95 -21.39 0.04
CA LEU A 253 -73.97 -22.47 -0.26
C LEU A 253 -73.05 -22.70 0.91
N ARG A 254 -73.01 -23.94 1.43
CA ARG A 254 -71.93 -24.36 2.37
C ARG A 254 -70.68 -24.71 1.59
N PRO A 255 -69.64 -23.88 1.58
CA PRO A 255 -68.36 -24.25 0.97
C PRO A 255 -67.74 -25.34 1.83
N ASP A 256 -67.14 -26.33 1.14
CA ASP A 256 -66.34 -27.38 1.79
C ASP A 256 -65.12 -26.77 2.52
N ARG A 257 -65.35 -26.50 3.82
CA ARG A 257 -64.35 -25.83 4.69
C ARG A 257 -63.05 -26.60 4.82
N GLY A 258 -63.10 -27.95 4.62
CA GLY A 258 -61.93 -28.82 4.72
C GLY A 258 -60.97 -28.62 3.55
N HIS A 259 -61.44 -28.57 2.35
CA HIS A 259 -60.64 -28.39 1.12
C HIS A 259 -60.04 -26.99 0.98
N ILE A 260 -60.81 -25.98 1.30
CA ILE A 260 -60.34 -24.56 1.27
C ILE A 260 -59.32 -24.32 2.36
N GLY A 261 -59.51 -24.85 3.57
CA GLY A 261 -58.58 -24.76 4.68
C GLY A 261 -57.23 -25.44 4.38
N HIS A 262 -57.25 -26.63 3.75
CA HIS A 262 -56.01 -27.34 3.39
C HIS A 262 -55.22 -26.61 2.27
N LYS A 263 -55.92 -26.07 1.28
CA LYS A 263 -55.30 -25.30 0.19
C LYS A 263 -54.69 -23.97 0.70
N ALA A 264 -55.38 -23.27 1.61
CA ALA A 264 -54.90 -22.05 2.26
C ALA A 264 -53.68 -22.34 3.15
N ALA A 265 -53.70 -23.44 3.95
CA ALA A 265 -52.57 -23.84 4.78
C ALA A 265 -51.34 -24.20 3.94
N LYS A 266 -51.52 -24.88 2.80
CA LYS A 266 -50.43 -25.21 1.87
C LYS A 266 -49.85 -23.95 1.19
N MET A 267 -50.66 -22.97 0.86
CA MET A 267 -50.21 -21.68 0.33
C MET A 267 -49.46 -20.86 1.38
N MET A 268 -49.98 -20.80 2.62
CA MET A 268 -49.30 -20.12 3.72
C MET A 268 -47.92 -20.74 4.02
N LYS A 269 -47.82 -22.07 4.03
CA LYS A 269 -46.54 -22.75 4.24
C LYS A 269 -45.51 -22.42 3.15
N ARG A 270 -45.97 -22.35 1.89
CA ARG A 270 -45.12 -21.92 0.75
C ARG A 270 -44.71 -20.47 0.84
N ALA A 271 -45.65 -19.57 1.24
CA ALA A 271 -45.36 -18.15 1.44
C ALA A 271 -44.30 -17.95 2.52
N LYS A 272 -44.44 -18.63 3.67
CA LYS A 272 -43.47 -18.54 4.79
C LYS A 272 -42.08 -19.02 4.42
N VAL A 273 -41.95 -20.10 3.62
CA VAL A 273 -40.66 -20.59 3.13
C VAL A 273 -40.04 -19.59 2.15
N LEU A 274 -40.82 -18.94 1.30
CA LEU A 274 -40.34 -17.91 0.38
C LEU A 274 -39.89 -16.65 1.14
N GLU A 275 -40.64 -16.23 2.14
CA GLU A 275 -40.30 -15.11 3.04
C GLU A 275 -38.98 -15.33 3.74
N GLN A 276 -38.79 -16.47 4.37
CA GLN A 276 -37.49 -16.83 5.01
C GLN A 276 -36.30 -16.81 4.02
N ARG A 277 -36.52 -17.30 2.80
CA ARG A 277 -35.45 -17.24 1.77
C ARG A 277 -35.14 -15.83 1.32
N MET A 278 -36.15 -14.96 1.24
CA MET A 278 -35.95 -13.54 0.87
C MET A 278 -35.26 -12.77 2.00
N GLU A 279 -35.65 -13.00 3.25
CA GLU A 279 -34.98 -12.43 4.41
C GLU A 279 -33.48 -12.82 4.47
N GLN A 280 -33.17 -14.10 4.24
CA GLN A 280 -31.78 -14.56 4.16
C GLN A 280 -31.00 -13.85 3.04
N GLN A 281 -31.59 -13.73 1.85
CA GLN A 281 -30.95 -13.02 0.73
C GLN A 281 -30.75 -11.53 1.02
N ILE A 282 -31.69 -10.88 1.70
CA ILE A 282 -31.55 -9.47 2.11
C ILE A 282 -30.42 -9.34 3.15
N GLN A 283 -30.37 -10.22 4.15
CA GLN A 283 -29.32 -10.22 5.16
C GLN A 283 -27.93 -10.47 4.57
N GLU A 284 -27.79 -11.43 3.65
CA GLU A 284 -26.53 -11.69 2.94
C GLU A 284 -26.06 -10.47 2.15
N LYS A 285 -26.96 -9.83 1.40
CA LYS A 285 -26.65 -8.63 0.60
C LYS A 285 -26.36 -7.41 1.47
N GLN A 286 -27.05 -7.26 2.59
CA GLN A 286 -26.77 -6.21 3.58
C GLN A 286 -25.40 -6.43 4.23
N GLY A 287 -25.06 -7.65 4.59
CA GLY A 287 -23.73 -8.01 5.12
C GLY A 287 -22.60 -7.68 4.16
N LEU A 288 -22.80 -7.89 2.85
CA LEU A 288 -21.83 -7.50 1.83
C LEU A 288 -21.66 -5.98 1.76
N LEU A 289 -22.75 -5.20 1.78
CA LEU A 289 -22.70 -3.73 1.79
C LEU A 289 -22.04 -3.18 3.05
N GLU A 290 -22.33 -3.73 4.21
CA GLU A 290 -21.74 -3.32 5.49
C GLU A 290 -20.24 -3.64 5.56
N ASN A 291 -19.81 -4.77 5.00
CA ASN A 291 -18.39 -5.10 4.90
C ASN A 291 -17.65 -4.13 3.98
N GLU A 292 -18.24 -3.75 2.85
CA GLU A 292 -17.67 -2.74 1.96
C GLU A 292 -17.70 -1.33 2.59
N ALA A 293 -18.78 -0.96 3.29
CA ALA A 293 -18.88 0.30 4.02
C ALA A 293 -17.86 0.39 5.17
N ARG A 294 -17.71 -0.66 5.98
CA ARG A 294 -16.67 -0.76 7.03
C ARG A 294 -15.27 -0.64 6.44
N ASN A 295 -15.03 -1.24 5.30
CA ASN A 295 -13.78 -1.10 4.57
C ASN A 295 -13.55 0.33 4.07
N HIS A 296 -14.60 1.06 3.69
CA HIS A 296 -14.55 2.46 3.27
C HIS A 296 -14.39 3.43 4.45
N GLU A 297 -15.04 3.16 5.57
CA GLU A 297 -15.02 3.97 6.78
C GLU A 297 -13.71 3.84 7.56
N ARG A 298 -13.15 2.63 7.68
CA ARG A 298 -11.77 2.40 8.12
C ARG A 298 -10.76 3.18 7.30
N SER A 299 -11.02 3.40 6.01
CA SER A 299 -10.20 4.25 5.13
C SER A 299 -10.34 5.74 5.44
N ARG A 300 -11.50 6.21 5.93
CA ARG A 300 -11.77 7.62 6.29
C ARG A 300 -11.27 7.98 7.69
N LEU A 301 -11.47 7.12 8.68
CA LEU A 301 -11.06 7.36 10.07
C LEU A 301 -9.54 7.38 10.25
N SER A 302 -8.79 6.78 9.33
CA SER A 302 -7.33 6.88 9.31
C SER A 302 -6.80 8.23 8.78
N VAL A 303 -7.66 9.23 8.57
CA VAL A 303 -7.33 10.55 7.98
C VAL A 303 -7.07 11.64 9.02
N GLN A 304 -7.29 11.42 10.31
CA GLN A 304 -6.91 12.42 11.32
C GLN A 304 -5.41 12.33 11.62
N PRO A 305 -4.61 13.38 11.33
CA PRO A 305 -3.22 13.43 11.73
C PRO A 305 -3.19 13.65 13.27
N LYS A 306 -3.00 12.61 14.04
CA LYS A 306 -2.41 12.78 15.35
C LYS A 306 -0.99 13.26 15.11
N GLN A 307 -0.69 14.51 15.48
CA GLN A 307 0.66 15.05 15.57
C GLN A 307 1.47 14.14 16.51
N ILE A 308 2.15 13.18 15.91
CA ILE A 308 3.22 12.46 16.61
C ILE A 308 4.37 13.45 16.63
N LYS A 309 4.64 14.00 17.82
CA LYS A 309 5.84 14.77 18.13
C LYS A 309 7.03 14.00 17.56
N GLN A 310 7.81 14.70 16.78
CA GLN A 310 9.17 14.30 16.42
C GLN A 310 9.99 14.22 17.70
N GLU A 311 9.97 13.08 18.35
CA GLU A 311 10.93 12.78 19.38
C GLU A 311 12.21 12.25 18.74
N ALA A 312 13.27 12.91 19.13
CA ALA A 312 14.62 12.82 18.68
C ALA A 312 15.11 11.39 18.40
N TRP A 313 15.72 11.27 17.25
CA TRP A 313 16.58 10.17 16.86
C TRP A 313 17.80 10.11 17.77
N ILE A 314 17.77 9.25 18.78
CA ILE A 314 18.98 8.80 19.48
C ILE A 314 19.34 7.44 18.86
N MET A 315 20.31 7.46 17.98
CA MET A 315 20.92 6.27 17.39
C MET A 315 21.68 5.49 18.46
N THR A 316 21.23 4.30 18.80
CA THR A 316 22.09 3.29 19.40
C THR A 316 22.95 2.69 18.30
N LYS A 317 24.23 3.06 18.29
CA LYS A 317 25.28 2.43 17.44
C LYS A 317 25.29 0.91 17.70
N PRO A 318 25.36 0.05 16.67
CA PRO A 318 25.77 -1.33 16.89
C PRO A 318 27.21 -1.30 17.43
N ARG A 319 27.41 -1.90 18.62
CA ARG A 319 28.71 -2.06 19.23
C ARG A 319 29.61 -2.84 18.26
N ALA A 320 30.70 -2.20 17.82
CA ALA A 320 31.78 -2.88 17.15
C ALA A 320 32.27 -4.01 18.06
N CYS A 321 32.30 -5.22 17.51
CA CYS A 321 32.97 -6.36 18.16
C CYS A 321 34.44 -6.01 18.39
N ASN A 322 34.77 -5.85 19.65
CA ASN A 322 36.13 -5.69 20.11
C ASN A 322 36.84 -7.06 20.01
N CYS A 323 37.50 -7.30 18.89
CA CYS A 323 38.41 -8.44 18.75
C CYS A 323 39.67 -8.12 19.59
N GLY A 324 39.71 -8.71 20.80
CA GLY A 324 40.87 -8.60 21.68
C GLY A 324 42.12 -9.07 20.98
N LYS A 325 43.12 -8.19 20.93
CA LYS A 325 44.50 -8.59 20.78
C LYS A 325 44.95 -9.15 22.11
N SER A 326 45.17 -10.45 22.15
CA SER A 326 46.00 -11.10 23.20
C SER A 326 47.44 -10.88 22.84
N ASP A 327 48.13 -10.14 23.68
CA ASP A 327 49.59 -10.10 23.74
C ASP A 327 50.16 -11.48 24.14
N GLY A 328 51.23 -11.89 23.44
CA GLY A 328 52.06 -13.03 23.72
C GLY A 328 53.29 -12.98 22.83
#